data_d6dd9399de66164e837fb2c485f3d4d2
#
_entry.id   d6dd9399de66164e837fb2c485f3d4d2
#
_cell.length_a   1.000
_cell.length_b   1.000
_cell.length_c   1.000
_cell.angle_alpha   90.00
_cell.angle_beta   90.00
_cell.angle_gamma   90.00
#
_symmetry.space_group_name_H-M   'P 1'
#
loop_
_entity.id
_entity.type
_entity.pdbx_description
1 polymer ?
#
loop_
_entity_poly.entity_id
_entity_poly.type
_entity_poly.pdbx_seq_one_letter_code
_entity_poly.pdbx_strand_id
1 'polypeptide(L)'
;MGIQPTELSSQDIADEPTLVKQEIAGRSPMQIALTRLRNDKIAMICLFTVLLFVLIAIFAPLLTQMFGVELDGGDPSDDLDQFNFPLIGPPDHGFSWDAPLGISPNEADDNLAQWLYGARTSLSIATVSTLAATLIGVTIGLVAGFSHGWLDKVINFVIDVFLSLPFLLVALALAPIIVSRFGNSPEQLRFWQFTSLLIVLSLFGWMTLARLVRGEVLSLREREFIQAARVIGVPTRRILFKELLPNLMAPIIVSISLGLPAFVTAEAGFAYLGIGVVGVPSWGQTIDKAVPYFNTYPLFLYAPVAGVFLLVVALNLLGDAVRDAFDPKTRR
;
A
#
# COMPACT_ATOMS: atom_id res chain seq x y z
N MET A 1 4.95 -51.65 -71.68
CA MET A 1 5.59 -51.67 -70.38
C MET A 1 4.60 -51.00 -69.42
N GLY A 2 3.75 -51.82 -68.76
CA GLY A 2 2.64 -51.37 -67.99
C GLY A 2 3.07 -51.21 -66.52
N ILE A 3 2.72 -50.07 -65.95
CA ILE A 3 2.87 -49.80 -64.52
C ILE A 3 1.57 -50.24 -63.84
N GLN A 4 1.64 -51.30 -63.02
CA GLN A 4 0.52 -51.71 -62.19
C GLN A 4 0.33 -50.75 -60.99
N PRO A 5 -0.87 -50.35 -60.64
CA PRO A 5 -1.15 -49.62 -59.40
C PRO A 5 -1.04 -50.58 -58.21
N THR A 6 -0.20 -50.25 -57.25
CA THR A 6 -0.05 -50.95 -55.96
C THR A 6 -1.32 -50.63 -55.13
N GLU A 7 -2.15 -51.63 -54.85
CA GLU A 7 -3.25 -51.51 -53.89
C GLU A 7 -2.68 -51.36 -52.50
N LEU A 8 -2.89 -50.20 -51.90
CA LEU A 8 -2.65 -49.94 -50.45
C LEU A 8 -3.68 -50.75 -49.65
N SER A 9 -3.22 -51.65 -48.85
CA SER A 9 -4.01 -52.52 -48.00
C SER A 9 -4.75 -51.70 -46.94
N SER A 10 -6.04 -52.03 -46.76
CA SER A 10 -6.93 -51.42 -45.77
C SER A 10 -6.51 -51.59 -44.30
N GLN A 11 -5.31 -52.16 -44.05
CA GLN A 11 -4.73 -52.30 -42.70
C GLN A 11 -3.83 -51.14 -42.28
N ASP A 12 -3.37 -50.29 -43.19
CA ASP A 12 -2.49 -49.14 -42.87
C ASP A 12 -3.23 -47.88 -42.39
N ILE A 13 -4.58 -47.94 -42.31
CA ILE A 13 -5.42 -46.81 -41.86
C ILE A 13 -5.74 -46.88 -40.34
N ALA A 14 -5.31 -47.93 -39.63
CA ALA A 14 -5.73 -48.18 -38.25
C ALA A 14 -4.80 -47.63 -37.16
N ASP A 15 -3.65 -47.06 -37.51
CA ASP A 15 -2.68 -46.52 -36.55
C ASP A 15 -2.45 -45.00 -36.74
N GLU A 16 -3.55 -44.21 -36.85
CA GLU A 16 -3.41 -42.80 -36.48
C GLU A 16 -3.26 -42.71 -34.95
N PRO A 17 -2.11 -42.19 -34.44
CA PRO A 17 -2.00 -41.95 -33.02
C PRO A 17 -3.12 -40.97 -32.64
N THR A 18 -4.06 -41.43 -31.85
CA THR A 18 -5.05 -40.57 -31.16
C THR A 18 -4.25 -39.47 -30.46
N LEU A 19 -4.18 -38.32 -31.13
CA LEU A 19 -3.71 -37.08 -30.49
C LEU A 19 -4.64 -36.86 -29.32
N VAL A 20 -4.19 -37.30 -28.13
CA VAL A 20 -4.78 -36.93 -26.87
C VAL A 20 -4.82 -35.40 -26.90
N LYS A 21 -6.00 -34.86 -27.13
CA LYS A 21 -6.28 -33.44 -26.89
C LYS A 21 -5.92 -33.19 -25.45
N GLN A 22 -4.65 -32.87 -25.17
CA GLN A 22 -4.31 -32.18 -23.95
C GLN A 22 -5.16 -30.91 -23.99
N GLU A 23 -6.24 -30.90 -23.22
CA GLU A 23 -6.93 -29.66 -22.89
C GLU A 23 -5.87 -28.73 -22.32
N ILE A 24 -5.41 -27.83 -23.15
CA ILE A 24 -4.61 -26.68 -22.71
C ILE A 24 -5.57 -25.86 -21.90
N ALA A 25 -5.75 -26.23 -20.63
CA ALA A 25 -6.48 -25.45 -19.67
C ALA A 25 -5.74 -24.12 -19.55
N GLY A 26 -6.20 -23.12 -20.26
CA GLY A 26 -5.63 -21.78 -20.27
C GLY A 26 -5.65 -21.23 -18.85
N ARG A 27 -4.50 -21.23 -18.19
CA ARG A 27 -4.37 -20.61 -16.86
C ARG A 27 -4.66 -19.12 -16.98
N SER A 28 -5.50 -18.59 -16.10
CA SER A 28 -5.78 -17.15 -16.09
C SER A 28 -4.51 -16.35 -15.79
N PRO A 29 -4.37 -15.11 -16.30
CA PRO A 29 -3.21 -14.26 -16.01
C PRO A 29 -2.91 -14.12 -14.50
N MET A 30 -3.96 -14.06 -13.70
CA MET A 30 -3.87 -14.01 -12.23
C MET A 30 -3.27 -15.30 -11.64
N GLN A 31 -3.66 -16.49 -12.14
CA GLN A 31 -3.09 -17.75 -11.68
C GLN A 31 -1.61 -17.89 -12.02
N ILE A 32 -1.22 -17.40 -13.20
CA ILE A 32 0.18 -17.38 -13.63
C ILE A 32 0.99 -16.45 -12.71
N ALA A 33 0.50 -15.24 -12.47
CA ALA A 33 1.16 -14.26 -11.60
C ALA A 33 1.31 -14.80 -10.17
N LEU A 34 0.26 -15.41 -9.60
CA LEU A 34 0.29 -15.98 -8.26
C LEU A 34 1.30 -17.15 -8.16
N THR A 35 1.38 -18.00 -9.19
CA THR A 35 2.34 -19.11 -9.22
C THR A 35 3.78 -18.59 -9.27
N ARG A 36 4.05 -17.53 -10.04
CA ARG A 36 5.38 -16.89 -10.12
C ARG A 36 5.75 -16.28 -8.78
N LEU A 37 4.86 -15.49 -8.18
CA LEU A 37 5.08 -14.85 -6.90
C LEU A 37 5.38 -15.89 -5.80
N ARG A 38 4.65 -17.01 -5.78
CA ARG A 38 4.87 -18.09 -4.81
C ARG A 38 6.21 -18.80 -4.96
N ASN A 39 6.76 -18.83 -6.18
CA ASN A 39 8.05 -19.45 -6.45
C ASN A 39 9.24 -18.52 -6.20
N ASP A 40 9.00 -17.23 -6.06
CA ASP A 40 10.02 -16.25 -5.70
C ASP A 40 10.23 -16.23 -4.18
N LYS A 41 11.42 -16.70 -3.75
CA LYS A 41 11.76 -16.78 -2.33
C LYS A 41 11.84 -15.40 -1.67
N ILE A 42 12.36 -14.39 -2.38
CA ILE A 42 12.49 -13.04 -1.86
C ILE A 42 11.09 -12.44 -1.66
N ALA A 43 10.22 -12.58 -2.66
CA ALA A 43 8.83 -12.15 -2.56
C ALA A 43 8.09 -12.82 -1.40
N MET A 44 8.32 -14.12 -1.16
CA MET A 44 7.69 -14.83 -0.04
C MET A 44 8.21 -14.38 1.33
N ILE A 45 9.51 -14.07 1.47
CA ILE A 45 10.08 -13.49 2.70
C ILE A 45 9.47 -12.10 2.93
N CYS A 46 9.41 -11.25 1.91
CA CYS A 46 8.81 -9.92 2.00
C CYS A 46 7.32 -10.00 2.34
N LEU A 47 6.58 -10.92 1.72
CA LEU A 47 5.18 -11.16 2.05
C LEU A 47 5.00 -11.57 3.51
N PHE A 48 5.85 -12.49 4.01
CA PHE A 48 5.82 -12.89 5.41
C PHE A 48 6.10 -11.70 6.34
N THR A 49 7.11 -10.87 6.02
CA THR A 49 7.42 -9.66 6.78
C THR A 49 6.25 -8.68 6.81
N VAL A 50 5.62 -8.40 5.66
CA VAL A 50 4.45 -7.53 5.58
C VAL A 50 3.28 -8.09 6.38
N LEU A 51 3.01 -9.40 6.26
CA LEU A 51 1.95 -10.06 7.04
C LEU A 51 2.23 -10.00 8.53
N LEU A 52 3.49 -10.15 8.95
CA LEU A 52 3.90 -10.00 10.35
C LEU A 52 3.55 -8.58 10.87
N PHE A 53 3.91 -7.53 10.13
CA PHE A 53 3.56 -6.16 10.50
C PHE A 53 2.05 -5.91 10.53
N VAL A 54 1.30 -6.49 9.59
CA VAL A 54 -0.17 -6.42 9.59
C VAL A 54 -0.75 -7.11 10.83
N LEU A 55 -0.22 -8.28 11.20
CA LEU A 55 -0.64 -8.98 12.42
C LEU A 55 -0.29 -8.18 13.67
N ILE A 56 0.91 -7.60 13.75
CA ILE A 56 1.32 -6.70 14.84
C ILE A 56 0.33 -5.53 14.93
N ALA A 57 0.00 -4.88 13.83
CA ALA A 57 -0.92 -3.75 13.80
C ALA A 57 -2.34 -4.12 14.25
N ILE A 58 -2.84 -5.27 13.85
CA ILE A 58 -4.18 -5.77 14.24
C ILE A 58 -4.20 -6.14 15.72
N PHE A 59 -3.21 -6.90 16.16
CA PHE A 59 -3.13 -7.44 17.51
C PHE A 59 -2.37 -6.56 18.50
N ALA A 60 -2.03 -5.31 18.14
CA ALA A 60 -1.31 -4.38 19.02
C ALA A 60 -1.92 -4.31 20.44
N PRO A 61 -3.26 -4.17 20.64
CA PRO A 61 -3.83 -4.14 21.98
C PRO A 61 -3.67 -5.45 22.77
N LEU A 62 -3.67 -6.59 22.07
CA LEU A 62 -3.44 -7.89 22.70
C LEU A 62 -1.96 -8.08 23.05
N LEU A 63 -1.08 -7.68 22.16
CA LEU A 63 0.36 -7.77 22.37
C LEU A 63 0.81 -6.91 23.57
N THR A 64 0.31 -5.67 23.67
CA THR A 64 0.62 -4.81 24.83
C THR A 64 0.16 -5.45 26.13
N GLN A 65 -1.04 -6.04 26.18
CA GLN A 65 -1.51 -6.79 27.37
C GLN A 65 -0.64 -8.02 27.67
N MET A 66 -0.19 -8.74 26.64
CA MET A 66 0.66 -9.93 26.82
C MET A 66 2.05 -9.58 27.35
N PHE A 67 2.61 -8.45 26.92
CA PHE A 67 3.91 -7.96 27.40
C PHE A 67 3.80 -7.18 28.71
N GLY A 68 2.59 -6.86 29.17
CA GLY A 68 2.38 -6.08 30.39
C GLY A 68 2.74 -4.59 30.23
N VAL A 69 2.82 -4.09 28.98
CA VAL A 69 3.17 -2.69 28.68
C VAL A 69 1.91 -1.90 28.36
N GLU A 70 1.82 -0.68 28.85
CA GLU A 70 0.67 0.20 28.64
C GLU A 70 1.06 1.42 27.80
N LEU A 71 0.12 1.91 26.97
CA LEU A 71 0.36 3.04 26.09
C LEU A 71 0.48 4.36 26.88
N ASP A 72 -0.40 4.54 27.88
CA ASP A 72 -0.51 5.74 28.71
C ASP A 72 -0.22 5.33 30.20
N GLY A 73 0.60 4.32 30.44
CA GLY A 73 0.75 3.68 31.76
C GLY A 73 1.91 4.19 32.60
N GLY A 74 2.81 4.98 32.03
CA GLY A 74 3.95 5.53 32.76
C GLY A 74 3.52 6.66 33.70
N ASP A 75 4.01 6.62 34.97
CA ASP A 75 3.88 7.76 35.90
C ASP A 75 5.19 8.55 35.85
N PRO A 76 5.22 9.77 35.30
CA PRO A 76 6.43 10.58 35.27
C PRO A 76 7.05 10.82 36.66
N SER A 77 6.26 10.73 37.73
CA SER A 77 6.77 10.91 39.11
C SER A 77 7.54 9.71 39.64
N ASP A 78 7.20 8.50 39.14
CA ASP A 78 7.80 7.24 39.59
C ASP A 78 8.84 6.69 38.62
N ASP A 79 8.62 6.92 37.30
CA ASP A 79 9.40 6.34 36.24
C ASP A 79 10.52 7.24 35.68
N LEU A 80 10.47 8.54 36.02
CA LEU A 80 11.48 9.52 35.60
C LEU A 80 12.21 10.14 36.81
N ASP A 81 13.47 10.52 36.59
CA ASP A 81 14.25 11.28 37.53
C ASP A 81 13.85 12.78 37.54
N GLN A 82 14.48 13.56 38.42
CA GLN A 82 14.28 15.01 38.53
C GLN A 82 14.63 15.81 37.26
N PHE A 83 15.27 15.18 36.28
CA PHE A 83 15.63 15.75 34.98
C PHE A 83 14.77 15.20 33.85
N ASN A 84 13.70 14.48 34.18
CA ASN A 84 12.81 13.80 33.26
C ASN A 84 13.47 12.69 32.39
N PHE A 85 14.49 12.00 32.97
CA PHE A 85 15.10 10.84 32.32
C PHE A 85 14.58 9.54 32.94
N PRO A 86 14.47 8.47 32.11
CA PRO A 86 13.98 7.16 32.53
C PRO A 86 14.80 6.54 33.67
N LEU A 87 14.11 5.98 34.67
CA LEU A 87 14.69 5.25 35.79
C LEU A 87 14.75 3.73 35.58
N ILE A 88 14.09 3.22 34.53
CA ILE A 88 14.02 1.79 34.19
C ILE A 88 14.25 1.54 32.70
N GLY A 89 14.75 0.35 32.41
CA GLY A 89 14.94 -0.11 31.03
C GLY A 89 16.24 0.36 30.36
N PRO A 90 16.54 -0.16 29.19
CA PRO A 90 17.74 0.21 28.43
C PRO A 90 17.71 1.68 27.99
N PRO A 91 18.89 2.32 27.82
CA PRO A 91 20.21 1.71 27.85
C PRO A 91 20.86 1.69 29.26
N ASP A 92 20.47 2.60 30.18
CA ASP A 92 21.24 2.86 31.37
C ASP A 92 20.93 1.89 32.51
N HIS A 93 19.69 1.36 32.56
CA HIS A 93 19.20 0.48 33.63
C HIS A 93 19.10 -1.00 33.25
N GLY A 94 19.63 -1.36 32.06
CA GLY A 94 19.62 -2.74 31.55
C GLY A 94 18.24 -3.20 31.04
N PHE A 95 18.17 -4.48 30.65
CA PHE A 95 16.93 -5.04 30.13
C PHE A 95 15.94 -5.28 31.29
N SER A 96 14.70 -4.77 31.11
CA SER A 96 13.56 -5.06 31.95
C SER A 96 12.40 -5.63 31.13
N TRP A 97 11.64 -6.57 31.69
CA TRP A 97 10.41 -7.04 31.07
C TRP A 97 9.29 -6.01 31.13
N ASP A 98 9.32 -5.11 32.13
CA ASP A 98 8.34 -4.03 32.29
C ASP A 98 8.56 -2.90 31.27
N ALA A 99 9.78 -2.76 30.74
CA ALA A 99 10.14 -1.80 29.70
C ALA A 99 11.19 -2.40 28.75
N PRO A 100 10.84 -3.34 27.84
CA PRO A 100 11.82 -4.06 27.02
C PRO A 100 12.61 -3.18 26.06
N LEU A 101 12.00 -2.11 25.55
CA LEU A 101 12.63 -1.09 24.70
C LEU A 101 12.92 0.21 25.45
N GLY A 102 12.79 0.19 26.79
CA GLY A 102 12.91 1.38 27.63
C GLY A 102 11.67 2.26 27.61
N ILE A 103 11.76 3.36 28.36
CA ILE A 103 10.71 4.37 28.51
C ILE A 103 11.14 5.64 27.81
N SER A 104 10.21 6.41 27.29
CA SER A 104 10.49 7.70 26.65
C SER A 104 10.85 8.78 27.67
N PRO A 105 11.88 9.59 27.42
CA PRO A 105 12.16 10.77 28.23
C PRO A 105 10.98 11.75 28.19
N ASN A 106 10.78 12.50 29.27
CA ASN A 106 9.73 13.50 29.54
C ASN A 106 8.29 12.96 29.65
N GLU A 107 7.89 11.95 28.89
CA GLU A 107 6.49 11.48 28.83
C GLU A 107 6.27 10.20 29.63
N ALA A 108 7.35 9.46 29.96
CA ALA A 108 7.32 8.14 30.61
C ALA A 108 6.54 7.06 29.80
N ASP A 109 6.33 7.27 28.53
CA ASP A 109 5.64 6.30 27.67
C ASP A 109 6.52 5.06 27.42
N ASP A 110 5.93 3.87 27.44
CA ASP A 110 6.64 2.64 27.07
C ASP A 110 6.93 2.59 25.56
N ASN A 111 8.22 2.48 25.21
CA ASN A 111 8.67 2.50 23.80
C ASN A 111 8.18 1.28 23.00
N LEU A 112 7.95 0.12 23.63
CA LEU A 112 7.39 -1.06 22.96
C LEU A 112 5.90 -0.84 22.66
N ALA A 113 5.14 -0.30 23.62
CA ALA A 113 3.74 0.04 23.41
C ALA A 113 3.60 1.09 22.30
N GLN A 114 4.42 2.16 22.34
CA GLN A 114 4.48 3.18 21.29
C GLN A 114 4.81 2.57 19.92
N TRP A 115 5.72 1.62 19.84
CA TRP A 115 6.10 0.94 18.60
C TRP A 115 4.97 0.09 18.03
N LEU A 116 4.29 -0.71 18.87
CA LEU A 116 3.18 -1.59 18.47
C LEU A 116 1.97 -0.77 17.96
N TYR A 117 1.57 0.26 18.70
CA TYR A 117 0.48 1.14 18.28
C TYR A 117 0.89 2.04 17.11
N GLY A 118 2.17 2.45 17.06
CA GLY A 118 2.73 3.17 15.91
C GLY A 118 2.59 2.40 14.62
N ALA A 119 2.90 1.10 14.63
CA ALA A 119 2.66 0.20 13.49
C ALA A 119 1.20 0.21 13.05
N ARG A 120 0.27 0.12 14.00
CA ARG A 120 -1.17 0.13 13.73
C ARG A 120 -1.63 1.44 13.08
N THR A 121 -1.22 2.58 13.62
CA THR A 121 -1.60 3.91 13.12
C THR A 121 -1.04 4.16 11.73
N SER A 122 0.27 4.00 11.56
CA SER A 122 0.95 4.24 10.28
C SER A 122 0.41 3.32 9.18
N LEU A 123 0.24 2.02 9.47
CA LEU A 123 -0.27 1.07 8.48
C LEU A 123 -1.75 1.33 8.13
N SER A 124 -2.57 1.72 9.12
CA SER A 124 -3.99 2.03 8.90
C SER A 124 -4.15 3.25 7.99
N ILE A 125 -3.45 4.35 8.27
CA ILE A 125 -3.50 5.57 7.47
C ILE A 125 -3.01 5.28 6.04
N ALA A 126 -1.86 4.63 5.90
CA ALA A 126 -1.30 4.31 4.58
C ALA A 126 -2.23 3.42 3.76
N THR A 127 -2.79 2.36 4.37
CA THR A 127 -3.68 1.41 3.67
C THR A 127 -4.97 2.08 3.22
N VAL A 128 -5.65 2.80 4.14
CA VAL A 128 -6.92 3.46 3.82
C VAL A 128 -6.71 4.55 2.75
N SER A 129 -5.64 5.34 2.87
CA SER A 129 -5.29 6.36 1.87
C SER A 129 -4.97 5.75 0.51
N THR A 130 -4.21 4.64 0.46
CA THR A 130 -3.90 3.92 -0.79
C THR A 130 -5.18 3.41 -1.46
N LEU A 131 -6.09 2.81 -0.71
CA LEU A 131 -7.35 2.30 -1.25
C LEU A 131 -8.25 3.46 -1.74
N ALA A 132 -8.35 4.54 -1.00
CA ALA A 132 -9.11 5.72 -1.39
C ALA A 132 -8.53 6.37 -2.66
N ALA A 133 -7.22 6.60 -2.70
CA ALA A 133 -6.52 7.12 -3.87
C ALA A 133 -6.68 6.21 -5.09
N THR A 134 -6.62 4.89 -4.90
CA THR A 134 -6.85 3.90 -5.96
C THR A 134 -8.27 3.98 -6.51
N LEU A 135 -9.28 4.02 -5.64
CA LEU A 135 -10.68 4.12 -6.05
C LEU A 135 -10.94 5.39 -6.88
N ILE A 136 -10.44 6.53 -6.38
CA ILE A 136 -10.54 7.83 -7.08
C ILE A 136 -9.80 7.76 -8.42
N GLY A 137 -8.55 7.29 -8.42
CA GLY A 137 -7.70 7.25 -9.61
C GLY A 137 -8.25 6.34 -10.71
N VAL A 138 -8.72 5.14 -10.35
CA VAL A 138 -9.35 4.21 -11.28
C VAL A 138 -10.63 4.80 -11.86
N THR A 139 -11.50 5.37 -11.00
CA THR A 139 -12.77 5.94 -11.45
C THR A 139 -12.55 7.10 -12.41
N ILE A 140 -11.69 8.06 -12.04
CA ILE A 140 -11.38 9.22 -12.87
C ILE A 140 -10.66 8.80 -14.14
N GLY A 141 -9.70 7.88 -14.06
CA GLY A 141 -8.96 7.36 -15.20
C GLY A 141 -9.85 6.63 -16.21
N LEU A 142 -10.79 5.80 -15.73
CA LEU A 142 -11.80 5.15 -16.59
C LEU A 142 -12.67 6.17 -17.32
N VAL A 143 -13.18 7.18 -16.58
CA VAL A 143 -14.02 8.22 -17.16
C VAL A 143 -13.24 9.06 -18.18
N ALA A 144 -12.04 9.51 -17.83
CA ALA A 144 -11.20 10.31 -18.72
C ALA A 144 -10.81 9.55 -19.99
N GLY A 145 -10.37 8.29 -19.87
CA GLY A 145 -9.90 7.49 -21.00
C GLY A 145 -11.03 7.07 -21.96
N PHE A 146 -12.25 6.91 -21.45
CA PHE A 146 -13.41 6.56 -22.28
C PHE A 146 -14.14 7.78 -22.85
N SER A 147 -13.99 8.95 -22.21
CA SER A 147 -14.59 10.21 -22.65
C SER A 147 -13.87 10.79 -23.87
N HIS A 148 -14.53 11.69 -24.56
CA HIS A 148 -14.03 12.40 -25.72
C HIS A 148 -14.28 13.91 -25.56
N GLY A 149 -13.46 14.70 -26.25
CA GLY A 149 -13.68 16.13 -26.36
C GLY A 149 -13.27 16.91 -25.12
N TRP A 150 -14.15 17.82 -24.64
CA TRP A 150 -13.81 18.77 -23.59
C TRP A 150 -13.67 18.14 -22.20
N LEU A 151 -14.46 17.09 -21.89
CA LEU A 151 -14.43 16.43 -20.59
C LEU A 151 -13.06 15.78 -20.32
N ASP A 152 -12.50 15.07 -21.30
CA ASP A 152 -11.15 14.52 -21.23
C ASP A 152 -10.10 15.63 -21.02
N LYS A 153 -10.23 16.76 -21.74
CA LYS A 153 -9.32 17.90 -21.60
C LYS A 153 -9.37 18.53 -20.20
N VAL A 154 -10.59 18.70 -19.64
CA VAL A 154 -10.76 19.26 -18.28
C VAL A 154 -10.19 18.33 -17.23
N ILE A 155 -10.48 17.03 -17.31
CA ILE A 155 -9.92 16.06 -16.33
C ILE A 155 -8.39 16.06 -16.38
N ASN A 156 -7.79 16.03 -17.58
CA ASN A 156 -6.33 16.09 -17.70
C ASN A 156 -5.76 17.41 -17.18
N PHE A 157 -6.40 18.54 -17.48
CA PHE A 157 -5.99 19.83 -16.93
C PHE A 157 -6.00 19.82 -15.39
N VAL A 158 -7.04 19.26 -14.76
CA VAL A 158 -7.10 19.11 -13.30
C VAL A 158 -5.95 18.23 -12.79
N ILE A 159 -5.71 17.07 -13.41
CA ILE A 159 -4.59 16.20 -13.06
C ILE A 159 -3.26 16.96 -13.16
N ASP A 160 -3.04 17.72 -14.23
CA ASP A 160 -1.80 18.47 -14.47
C ASP A 160 -1.62 19.59 -13.43
N VAL A 161 -2.68 20.31 -13.09
CA VAL A 161 -2.65 21.34 -12.03
C VAL A 161 -2.27 20.71 -10.69
N PHE A 162 -2.90 19.64 -10.28
CA PHE A 162 -2.58 18.98 -9.01
C PHE A 162 -1.14 18.43 -8.99
N LEU A 163 -0.67 17.85 -10.09
CA LEU A 163 0.71 17.36 -10.20
C LEU A 163 1.77 18.47 -10.24
N SER A 164 1.38 19.70 -10.60
CA SER A 164 2.28 20.86 -10.55
C SER A 164 2.44 21.44 -9.14
N LEU A 165 1.51 21.13 -8.24
CA LEU A 165 1.58 21.59 -6.86
C LEU A 165 2.62 20.80 -6.06
N PRO A 166 3.48 21.47 -5.29
CA PRO A 166 4.43 20.77 -4.41
C PRO A 166 3.66 20.09 -3.26
N PHE A 167 3.46 18.78 -3.38
CA PHE A 167 2.65 17.95 -2.50
C PHE A 167 2.90 18.23 -1.01
N LEU A 168 4.17 18.23 -0.59
CA LEU A 168 4.55 18.43 0.81
C LEU A 168 4.08 19.80 1.34
N LEU A 169 4.27 20.87 0.54
CA LEU A 169 3.88 22.22 0.97
C LEU A 169 2.35 22.35 1.12
N VAL A 170 1.61 21.79 0.17
CA VAL A 170 0.13 21.82 0.25
C VAL A 170 -0.37 20.99 1.41
N ALA A 171 0.24 19.84 1.68
CA ALA A 171 -0.11 18.99 2.82
C ALA A 171 0.13 19.70 4.15
N LEU A 172 1.31 20.32 4.32
CA LEU A 172 1.66 21.11 5.51
C LEU A 172 0.72 22.29 5.75
N ALA A 173 0.18 22.90 4.68
CA ALA A 173 -0.80 23.97 4.81
C ALA A 173 -2.21 23.45 5.07
N LEU A 174 -2.65 22.43 4.31
CA LEU A 174 -4.05 22.01 4.29
C LEU A 174 -4.47 21.21 5.54
N ALA A 175 -3.59 20.32 6.04
CA ALA A 175 -3.93 19.47 7.18
C ALA A 175 -4.24 20.29 8.46
N PRO A 176 -3.42 21.28 8.89
CA PRO A 176 -3.73 22.13 10.02
C PRO A 176 -4.99 22.98 9.82
N ILE A 177 -5.27 23.43 8.58
CA ILE A 177 -6.50 24.20 8.28
C ILE A 177 -7.75 23.34 8.53
N ILE A 178 -7.74 22.07 8.08
CA ILE A 178 -8.85 21.15 8.32
C ILE A 178 -9.06 20.95 9.82
N VAL A 179 -7.97 20.68 10.54
CA VAL A 179 -7.99 20.43 11.97
C VAL A 179 -8.49 21.66 12.75
N SER A 180 -7.96 22.86 12.46
CA SER A 180 -8.37 24.10 13.13
C SER A 180 -9.83 24.47 12.87
N ARG A 181 -10.37 24.08 11.72
CA ARG A 181 -11.76 24.39 11.35
C ARG A 181 -12.77 23.47 12.02
N PHE A 182 -12.42 22.21 12.24
CA PHE A 182 -13.36 21.16 12.64
C PHE A 182 -13.03 20.50 13.98
N GLY A 183 -11.83 20.65 14.51
CA GLY A 183 -11.36 20.02 15.75
C GLY A 183 -11.70 20.83 17.00
N ASN A 184 -12.99 20.99 17.33
CA ASN A 184 -13.45 21.84 18.44
C ASN A 184 -13.47 21.15 19.82
N SER A 185 -13.31 19.85 19.89
CA SER A 185 -13.20 19.06 21.14
C SER A 185 -12.08 18.03 21.01
N PRO A 186 -11.57 17.46 22.12
CA PRO A 186 -10.49 16.46 22.08
C PRO A 186 -10.80 15.26 21.19
N GLU A 187 -12.03 14.74 21.19
CA GLU A 187 -12.46 13.63 20.33
C GLU A 187 -12.52 14.05 18.87
N GLN A 188 -13.09 15.23 18.59
CA GLN A 188 -13.14 15.79 17.24
C GLN A 188 -11.75 16.12 16.73
N LEU A 189 -10.85 16.59 17.58
CA LEU A 189 -9.46 16.85 17.23
C LEU A 189 -8.78 15.59 16.69
N ARG A 190 -8.83 14.48 17.43
CA ARG A 190 -8.25 13.18 16.99
C ARG A 190 -8.87 12.71 15.66
N PHE A 191 -10.19 12.75 15.56
CA PHE A 191 -10.90 12.35 14.34
C PHE A 191 -10.49 13.18 13.13
N TRP A 192 -10.41 14.51 13.27
CA TRP A 192 -10.07 15.39 12.17
C TRP A 192 -8.59 15.38 11.82
N GLN A 193 -7.72 15.13 12.77
CA GLN A 193 -6.29 14.89 12.49
C GLN A 193 -6.10 13.62 11.63
N PHE A 194 -6.71 12.51 12.04
CA PHE A 194 -6.69 11.28 11.26
C PHE A 194 -7.31 11.49 9.87
N THR A 195 -8.48 12.10 9.82
CA THR A 195 -9.20 12.36 8.57
C THR A 195 -8.46 13.33 7.65
N SER A 196 -7.79 14.36 8.20
CA SER A 196 -7.01 15.30 7.40
C SER A 196 -5.83 14.62 6.68
N LEU A 197 -5.13 13.70 7.35
CA LEU A 197 -4.09 12.90 6.72
C LEU A 197 -4.65 12.02 5.60
N LEU A 198 -5.78 11.35 5.85
CA LEU A 198 -6.45 10.54 4.83
C LEU A 198 -6.85 11.39 3.62
N ILE A 199 -7.46 12.56 3.85
CA ILE A 199 -7.88 13.48 2.78
C ILE A 199 -6.66 13.93 1.98
N VAL A 200 -5.61 14.41 2.65
CA VAL A 200 -4.42 14.95 1.98
C VAL A 200 -3.71 13.86 1.17
N LEU A 201 -3.44 12.71 1.77
CA LEU A 201 -2.79 11.59 1.09
C LEU A 201 -3.63 11.09 -0.09
N SER A 202 -4.94 10.93 0.09
CA SER A 202 -5.83 10.46 -0.98
C SER A 202 -5.98 11.50 -2.09
N LEU A 203 -6.07 12.79 -1.74
CA LEU A 203 -6.23 13.89 -2.69
C LEU A 203 -5.03 14.04 -3.63
N PHE A 204 -3.83 13.69 -3.17
CA PHE A 204 -2.61 13.77 -3.98
C PHE A 204 -2.12 12.41 -4.51
N GLY A 205 -2.67 11.31 -4.04
CA GLY A 205 -2.23 9.96 -4.45
C GLY A 205 -2.89 9.41 -5.70
N TRP A 206 -4.06 9.91 -6.10
CA TRP A 206 -4.87 9.34 -7.19
C TRP A 206 -4.40 9.72 -8.61
N MET A 207 -3.68 10.84 -8.78
CA MET A 207 -3.43 11.45 -10.09
C MET A 207 -2.57 10.60 -11.01
N THR A 208 -1.48 10.05 -10.47
CA THR A 208 -0.57 9.17 -11.23
C THR A 208 -1.29 7.91 -11.70
N LEU A 209 -2.11 7.31 -10.84
CA LEU A 209 -2.93 6.16 -11.21
C LEU A 209 -4.01 6.52 -12.22
N ALA A 210 -4.68 7.65 -12.06
CA ALA A 210 -5.68 8.12 -13.03
C ALA A 210 -5.07 8.30 -14.43
N ARG A 211 -3.87 8.87 -14.51
CA ARG A 211 -3.14 9.03 -15.78
C ARG A 211 -2.78 7.68 -16.40
N LEU A 212 -2.28 6.74 -15.59
CA LEU A 212 -1.98 5.38 -16.03
C LEU A 212 -3.22 4.68 -16.56
N VAL A 213 -4.31 4.63 -15.77
CA VAL A 213 -5.57 4.00 -16.13
C VAL A 213 -6.16 4.63 -17.40
N ARG A 214 -6.12 5.97 -17.51
CA ARG A 214 -6.54 6.66 -18.73
C ARG A 214 -5.75 6.18 -19.95
N GLY A 215 -4.41 6.08 -19.86
CA GLY A 215 -3.57 5.59 -20.96
C GLY A 215 -3.93 4.18 -21.40
N GLU A 216 -4.13 3.29 -20.45
CA GLU A 216 -4.56 1.90 -20.72
C GLU A 216 -5.96 1.84 -21.35
N VAL A 217 -6.91 2.65 -20.84
CA VAL A 217 -8.27 2.73 -21.43
C VAL A 217 -8.24 3.24 -22.86
N LEU A 218 -7.41 4.23 -23.17
CA LEU A 218 -7.22 4.74 -24.54
C LEU A 218 -6.74 3.63 -25.48
N SER A 219 -5.82 2.77 -25.02
CA SER A 219 -5.34 1.62 -25.79
C SER A 219 -6.40 0.54 -25.95
N LEU A 220 -7.10 0.20 -24.85
CA LEU A 220 -8.09 -0.86 -24.85
C LEU A 220 -9.36 -0.52 -25.65
N ARG A 221 -9.79 0.75 -25.65
CA ARG A 221 -11.02 1.16 -26.37
C ARG A 221 -10.94 0.99 -27.89
N GLU A 222 -9.71 0.92 -28.45
CA GLU A 222 -9.47 0.69 -29.87
C GLU A 222 -9.43 -0.81 -30.22
N ARG A 223 -9.53 -1.70 -29.23
CA ARG A 223 -9.57 -3.15 -29.46
C ARG A 223 -10.89 -3.59 -30.04
N GLU A 224 -10.85 -4.61 -30.94
CA GLU A 224 -12.00 -5.13 -31.67
C GLU A 224 -13.19 -5.52 -30.77
N PHE A 225 -12.93 -6.14 -29.61
CA PHE A 225 -13.99 -6.56 -28.70
C PHE A 225 -14.76 -5.38 -28.08
N ILE A 226 -14.09 -4.24 -27.82
CA ILE A 226 -14.77 -3.03 -27.36
C ILE A 226 -15.54 -2.35 -28.47
N GLN A 227 -14.97 -2.32 -29.68
CA GLN A 227 -15.67 -1.77 -30.85
C GLN A 227 -16.91 -2.61 -31.19
N ALA A 228 -16.81 -3.94 -31.18
CA ALA A 228 -17.94 -4.82 -31.33
C ALA A 228 -19.04 -4.58 -30.28
N ALA A 229 -18.65 -4.46 -29.00
CA ALA A 229 -19.58 -4.14 -27.92
C ALA A 229 -20.33 -2.81 -28.15
N ARG A 230 -19.66 -1.79 -28.70
CA ARG A 230 -20.30 -0.50 -29.06
C ARG A 230 -21.29 -0.66 -30.22
N VAL A 231 -20.90 -1.41 -31.28
CA VAL A 231 -21.75 -1.61 -32.47
C VAL A 231 -23.04 -2.34 -32.11
N ILE A 232 -23.01 -3.35 -31.23
CA ILE A 232 -24.20 -4.06 -30.77
C ILE A 232 -24.98 -3.31 -29.68
N GLY A 233 -24.57 -2.06 -29.32
CA GLY A 233 -25.33 -1.19 -28.44
C GLY A 233 -25.17 -1.49 -26.95
N VAL A 234 -24.08 -2.13 -26.50
CA VAL A 234 -23.82 -2.35 -25.05
C VAL A 234 -23.70 -1.00 -24.34
N PRO A 235 -24.42 -0.79 -23.21
CA PRO A 235 -24.34 0.47 -22.46
C PRO A 235 -22.92 0.76 -21.99
N THR A 236 -22.51 2.03 -22.07
CA THR A 236 -21.18 2.51 -21.66
C THR A 236 -20.76 2.00 -20.28
N ARG A 237 -21.67 2.09 -19.29
CA ARG A 237 -21.41 1.59 -17.92
C ARG A 237 -21.02 0.09 -17.92
N ARG A 238 -21.65 -0.72 -18.74
CA ARG A 238 -21.33 -2.15 -18.85
C ARG A 238 -19.98 -2.36 -19.50
N ILE A 239 -19.65 -1.58 -20.53
CA ILE A 239 -18.31 -1.62 -21.16
C ILE A 239 -17.22 -1.25 -20.13
N LEU A 240 -17.40 -0.17 -19.36
CA LEU A 240 -16.43 0.27 -18.36
C LEU A 240 -16.17 -0.79 -17.29
N PHE A 241 -17.22 -1.36 -16.69
CA PHE A 241 -17.08 -2.24 -15.53
C PHE A 241 -16.94 -3.72 -15.87
N LYS A 242 -17.45 -4.20 -17.00
CA LYS A 242 -17.40 -5.62 -17.36
C LYS A 242 -16.34 -5.94 -18.40
N GLU A 243 -15.99 -4.99 -19.27
CA GLU A 243 -15.04 -5.23 -20.34
C GLU A 243 -13.67 -4.56 -20.04
N LEU A 244 -13.65 -3.28 -19.66
CA LEU A 244 -12.42 -2.55 -19.44
C LEU A 244 -11.80 -2.84 -18.06
N LEU A 245 -12.55 -2.69 -16.98
CA LEU A 245 -12.02 -2.81 -15.63
C LEU A 245 -11.34 -4.16 -15.34
N PRO A 246 -11.86 -5.34 -15.76
CA PRO A 246 -11.16 -6.61 -15.57
C PRO A 246 -9.81 -6.69 -16.31
N ASN A 247 -9.69 -6.04 -17.46
CA ASN A 247 -8.45 -5.98 -18.22
C ASN A 247 -7.42 -5.00 -17.60
N LEU A 248 -7.86 -4.10 -16.73
CA LEU A 248 -7.03 -3.15 -16.01
C LEU A 248 -6.58 -3.67 -14.63
N MET A 249 -7.05 -4.84 -14.21
CA MET A 249 -6.73 -5.35 -12.86
C MET A 249 -5.22 -5.53 -12.64
N ALA A 250 -4.47 -5.99 -13.64
CA ALA A 250 -3.03 -6.15 -13.53
C ALA A 250 -2.31 -4.81 -13.24
N PRO A 251 -2.46 -3.75 -14.07
CA PRO A 251 -1.83 -2.45 -13.76
C PRO A 251 -2.36 -1.80 -12.47
N ILE A 252 -3.62 -2.03 -12.08
CA ILE A 252 -4.16 -1.52 -10.83
C ILE A 252 -3.50 -2.21 -9.62
N ILE A 253 -3.39 -3.55 -9.62
CA ILE A 253 -2.74 -4.30 -8.54
C ILE A 253 -1.27 -3.89 -8.41
N VAL A 254 -0.55 -3.76 -9.51
CA VAL A 254 0.83 -3.27 -9.52
C VAL A 254 0.91 -1.85 -8.92
N SER A 255 -0.01 -0.97 -9.29
CA SER A 255 -0.04 0.41 -8.76
C SER A 255 -0.34 0.46 -7.26
N ILE A 256 -1.22 -0.41 -6.74
CA ILE A 256 -1.48 -0.53 -5.30
C ILE A 256 -0.23 -1.01 -4.57
N SER A 257 0.42 -2.06 -5.08
CA SER A 257 1.58 -2.67 -4.43
C SER A 257 2.80 -1.74 -4.37
N LEU A 258 3.00 -0.90 -5.40
CA LEU A 258 4.06 0.12 -5.42
C LEU A 258 3.64 1.43 -4.73
N GLY A 259 2.35 1.72 -4.64
CA GLY A 259 1.80 2.89 -3.97
C GLY A 259 1.85 2.80 -2.45
N LEU A 260 1.54 1.64 -1.90
CA LEU A 260 1.45 1.44 -0.45
C LEU A 260 2.73 1.84 0.32
N PRO A 261 3.95 1.43 -0.07
CA PRO A 261 5.17 1.88 0.59
C PRO A 261 5.38 3.40 0.52
N ALA A 262 4.98 4.04 -0.59
CA ALA A 262 5.05 5.48 -0.72
C ALA A 262 4.11 6.19 0.28
N PHE A 263 2.92 5.66 0.51
CA PHE A 263 1.98 6.20 1.51
C PHE A 263 2.45 5.97 2.95
N VAL A 264 3.07 4.83 3.27
CA VAL A 264 3.71 4.58 4.58
C VAL A 264 4.81 5.61 4.83
N THR A 265 5.68 5.84 3.84
CA THR A 265 6.77 6.83 3.94
C THR A 265 6.23 8.25 4.08
N ALA A 266 5.19 8.60 3.32
CA ALA A 266 4.57 9.92 3.37
C ALA A 266 3.89 10.18 4.73
N GLU A 267 3.16 9.21 5.27
CA GLU A 267 2.56 9.29 6.60
C GLU A 267 3.63 9.52 7.67
N ALA A 268 4.68 8.69 7.68
CA ALA A 268 5.77 8.83 8.64
C ALA A 268 6.46 10.20 8.51
N GLY A 269 6.65 10.70 7.29
CA GLY A 269 7.21 12.03 7.04
C GLY A 269 6.32 13.17 7.54
N PHE A 270 5.01 13.08 7.34
CA PHE A 270 4.07 14.09 7.87
C PHE A 270 3.97 14.06 9.38
N ALA A 271 3.91 12.87 9.97
CA ALA A 271 3.89 12.70 11.42
C ALA A 271 5.17 13.24 12.07
N TYR A 272 6.34 13.00 11.45
CA TYR A 272 7.63 13.59 11.84
C TYR A 272 7.63 15.13 11.75
N LEU A 273 6.92 15.72 10.79
CA LEU A 273 6.79 17.17 10.64
C LEU A 273 5.68 17.79 11.51
N GLY A 274 5.17 17.04 12.48
CA GLY A 274 4.14 17.50 13.42
C GLY A 274 2.70 17.41 12.90
N ILE A 275 2.47 16.84 11.72
CA ILE A 275 1.12 16.53 11.23
C ILE A 275 0.77 15.09 11.59
N GLY A 276 0.62 14.83 12.88
CA GLY A 276 0.24 13.53 13.42
C GLY A 276 -1.10 13.59 14.16
N VAL A 277 -1.53 12.46 14.69
CA VAL A 277 -2.76 12.35 15.49
C VAL A 277 -2.38 12.42 16.97
N VAL A 278 -2.80 13.47 17.66
CA VAL A 278 -2.49 13.67 19.07
C VAL A 278 -3.05 12.54 19.94
N GLY A 279 -2.24 12.01 20.84
CA GLY A 279 -2.61 10.92 21.75
C GLY A 279 -2.79 9.56 21.05
N VAL A 280 -2.32 9.42 19.82
CA VAL A 280 -2.24 8.13 19.11
C VAL A 280 -0.86 8.05 18.48
N PRO A 281 0.04 7.18 18.97
CA PRO A 281 1.39 7.11 18.45
C PRO A 281 1.40 6.67 17.00
N SER A 282 2.32 7.26 16.22
CA SER A 282 2.76 6.73 14.93
C SER A 282 4.29 6.69 14.92
N TRP A 283 4.85 5.85 14.07
CA TRP A 283 6.32 5.75 14.02
C TRP A 283 6.98 7.08 13.67
N GLY A 284 6.35 7.91 12.81
CA GLY A 284 6.88 9.23 12.47
C GLY A 284 6.92 10.18 13.66
N GLN A 285 5.87 10.21 14.48
CA GLN A 285 5.83 11.02 15.72
C GLN A 285 6.86 10.54 16.74
N THR A 286 6.98 9.21 16.92
CA THR A 286 7.96 8.64 17.84
C THR A 286 9.38 8.98 17.40
N ILE A 287 9.66 8.98 16.09
CA ILE A 287 10.95 9.42 15.53
C ILE A 287 11.20 10.89 15.85
N ASP A 288 10.22 11.78 15.65
CA ASP A 288 10.36 13.21 15.95
C ASP A 288 10.70 13.45 17.43
N LYS A 289 9.95 12.81 18.35
CA LYS A 289 10.20 12.85 19.78
C LYS A 289 11.57 12.29 20.18
N ALA A 290 12.05 11.27 19.48
CA ALA A 290 13.29 10.56 19.82
C ALA A 290 14.57 11.26 19.30
N VAL A 291 14.48 12.08 18.24
CA VAL A 291 15.65 12.76 17.65
C VAL A 291 16.50 13.54 18.66
N PRO A 292 15.94 14.32 19.60
CA PRO A 292 16.76 15.02 20.62
C PRO A 292 17.57 14.09 21.52
N TYR A 293 17.15 12.83 21.65
CA TYR A 293 17.71 11.85 22.59
C TYR A 293 18.54 10.74 21.93
N PHE A 294 18.87 10.85 20.64
CA PHE A 294 19.48 9.76 19.88
C PHE A 294 20.84 9.29 20.45
N ASN A 295 21.58 10.17 21.13
CA ASN A 295 22.86 9.81 21.77
C ASN A 295 22.70 9.13 23.12
N THR A 296 21.65 9.48 23.88
CA THR A 296 21.42 9.02 25.25
C THR A 296 20.51 7.80 25.26
N TYR A 297 19.43 7.82 24.48
CA TYR A 297 18.42 6.76 24.39
C TYR A 297 18.25 6.25 22.95
N PRO A 298 19.27 5.56 22.40
CA PRO A 298 19.29 5.18 20.98
C PRO A 298 18.15 4.24 20.58
N LEU A 299 17.66 3.36 21.46
CA LEU A 299 16.55 2.44 21.16
C LEU A 299 15.24 3.17 20.92
N PHE A 300 15.01 4.30 21.60
CA PHE A 300 13.84 5.14 21.39
C PHE A 300 13.73 5.63 19.94
N LEU A 301 14.87 5.93 19.28
CA LEU A 301 14.93 6.32 17.87
C LEU A 301 15.02 5.11 16.94
N TYR A 302 15.91 4.16 17.22
CA TYR A 302 16.20 3.09 16.27
C TYR A 302 15.06 2.08 16.12
N ALA A 303 14.25 1.86 17.15
CA ALA A 303 13.12 0.93 17.07
C ALA A 303 12.06 1.38 16.05
N PRO A 304 11.49 2.61 16.08
CA PRO A 304 10.54 3.05 15.07
C PRO A 304 11.18 3.23 13.69
N VAL A 305 12.44 3.70 13.60
CA VAL A 305 13.17 3.78 12.32
C VAL A 305 13.31 2.40 11.67
N ALA A 306 13.70 1.38 12.45
CA ALA A 306 13.78 0.00 11.95
C ALA A 306 12.42 -0.53 11.51
N GLY A 307 11.35 -0.22 12.25
CA GLY A 307 9.98 -0.57 11.88
C GLY A 307 9.58 -0.03 10.50
N VAL A 308 9.73 1.29 10.32
CA VAL A 308 9.45 1.94 9.01
C VAL A 308 10.34 1.37 7.91
N PHE A 309 11.65 1.26 8.16
CA PHE A 309 12.62 0.78 7.18
C PHE A 309 12.29 -0.64 6.71
N LEU A 310 12.12 -1.58 7.63
CA LEU A 310 11.83 -2.98 7.30
C LEU A 310 10.50 -3.13 6.56
N LEU A 311 9.46 -2.42 7.00
CA LEU A 311 8.16 -2.46 6.34
C LEU A 311 8.23 -1.88 4.93
N VAL A 312 8.85 -0.72 4.75
CA VAL A 312 8.95 -0.04 3.44
C VAL A 312 9.80 -0.85 2.47
N VAL A 313 10.92 -1.41 2.92
CA VAL A 313 11.76 -2.29 2.08
C VAL A 313 11.00 -3.55 1.68
N ALA A 314 10.33 -4.21 2.63
CA ALA A 314 9.54 -5.40 2.33
C ALA A 314 8.39 -5.10 1.35
N LEU A 315 7.69 -3.98 1.53
CA LEU A 315 6.62 -3.54 0.62
C LEU A 315 7.13 -3.21 -0.77
N ASN A 316 8.28 -2.52 -0.91
CA ASN A 316 8.87 -2.19 -2.20
C ASN A 316 9.29 -3.46 -2.96
N LEU A 317 10.06 -4.35 -2.31
CA LEU A 317 10.48 -5.60 -2.93
C LEU A 317 9.31 -6.51 -3.31
N LEU A 318 8.27 -6.55 -2.46
CA LEU A 318 7.04 -7.27 -2.77
C LEU A 318 6.30 -6.62 -3.96
N GLY A 319 6.26 -5.29 -4.01
CA GLY A 319 5.66 -4.53 -5.12
C GLY A 319 6.37 -4.79 -6.44
N ASP A 320 7.69 -4.81 -6.46
CA ASP A 320 8.48 -5.15 -7.64
C ASP A 320 8.24 -6.60 -8.07
N ALA A 321 8.21 -7.55 -7.14
CA ALA A 321 7.88 -8.95 -7.44
C ALA A 321 6.46 -9.12 -8.00
N VAL A 322 5.49 -8.37 -7.48
CA VAL A 322 4.13 -8.33 -8.04
C VAL A 322 4.15 -7.78 -9.46
N ARG A 323 4.86 -6.68 -9.71
CA ARG A 323 5.02 -6.12 -11.05
C ARG A 323 5.62 -7.12 -12.03
N ASP A 324 6.71 -7.78 -11.64
CA ASP A 324 7.39 -8.77 -12.48
C ASP A 324 6.53 -10.02 -12.75
N ALA A 325 5.71 -10.42 -11.76
CA ALA A 325 4.77 -11.52 -11.92
C ALA A 325 3.69 -11.25 -12.98
N PHE A 326 3.26 -10.00 -13.11
CA PHE A 326 2.27 -9.55 -14.10
C PHE A 326 2.89 -9.16 -15.46
N ASP A 327 4.23 -9.00 -15.57
CA ASP A 327 4.87 -8.62 -16.84
C ASP A 327 4.80 -9.79 -17.85
N PRO A 328 4.17 -9.59 -19.03
CA PRO A 328 4.10 -10.61 -20.06
C PRO A 328 5.45 -10.89 -20.74
N LYS A 329 6.44 -9.98 -20.65
CA LYS A 329 7.77 -10.11 -21.27
C LYS A 329 8.70 -11.07 -20.52
N THR A 330 8.45 -11.33 -19.26
CA THR A 330 9.21 -12.30 -18.45
C THR A 330 8.87 -13.77 -18.75
N ARG A 331 8.24 -14.05 -19.90
CA ARG A 331 8.04 -15.40 -20.43
C ARG A 331 9.38 -15.95 -20.99
N ARG A 332 10.29 -16.38 -20.12
CA ARG A 332 11.37 -17.30 -20.48
C ARG A 332 11.28 -18.56 -19.63
#